data_f0c60716b786ac5c6717d70feb4f5972
#
_entry.id   f0c60716b786ac5c6717d70feb4f5972
#
_cell.length_a   1.000
_cell.length_b   1.000
_cell.length_c   1.000
_cell.angle_alpha   90.00
_cell.angle_beta   90.00
_cell.angle_gamma   90.00
#
_symmetry.space_group_name_H-M   'P 1'
#
loop_
_entity.id
_entity.type
_entity.pdbx_description
1 polymer ?
#
loop_
_entity_poly.entity_id
_entity_poly.type
_entity_poly.pdbx_seq_one_letter_code
_entity_poly.pdbx_strand_id
1 'polypeptide(L)'
;MCIRDRNLASQFRCNGSDGYMAWLDDTLAIRSTANQTLNTTEYDFRVVDSPTELHDLIHKKNQVANKARVVAGYCWGWPSKTDPQACDIDIPEYGYQRRWNLSQDGSLWIVTPGSVEQVGCIHTCQGLELDYVGVIIGPDLVYRNGQIQPDASGRARSDKSIKGLKSLMKKDPVAAQEMADRIIKNL
;
A
#
# COMPACT_ATOMS: atom_id res chain seq x y z
N MET A 1 -33.59 13.04 -5.38
CA MET A 1 -32.43 13.47 -6.20
C MET A 1 -31.68 12.17 -6.56
N CYS A 2 -31.88 11.65 -7.80
CA CYS A 2 -31.22 10.42 -8.24
C CYS A 2 -29.74 10.72 -8.54
N ILE A 3 -28.84 10.13 -7.76
CA ILE A 3 -27.43 10.08 -8.11
C ILE A 3 -27.33 9.07 -9.27
N ARG A 4 -27.08 9.55 -10.48
CA ARG A 4 -26.75 8.69 -11.60
C ARG A 4 -25.32 8.19 -11.38
N ASP A 5 -25.15 6.89 -11.16
CA ASP A 5 -23.86 6.23 -11.24
C ASP A 5 -23.25 6.51 -12.62
N ARG A 6 -22.22 7.34 -12.66
CA ARG A 6 -21.39 7.51 -13.85
C ARG A 6 -20.21 6.58 -13.72
N ASN A 7 -20.20 5.56 -14.53
CA ASN A 7 -18.97 4.79 -14.75
C ASN A 7 -17.92 5.70 -15.39
N LEU A 8 -16.80 5.93 -14.70
CA LEU A 8 -15.65 6.57 -15.28
C LEU A 8 -15.04 5.59 -16.29
N ALA A 9 -15.19 5.90 -17.58
CA ALA A 9 -14.71 5.04 -18.66
C ALA A 9 -13.21 5.20 -18.97
N SER A 10 -12.54 6.20 -18.39
CA SER A 10 -11.12 6.47 -18.62
C SER A 10 -10.34 6.41 -17.32
N GLN A 11 -9.21 5.68 -17.35
CA GLN A 11 -8.26 5.55 -16.27
C GLN A 11 -7.09 6.51 -16.52
N PHE A 12 -6.97 7.54 -15.69
CA PHE A 12 -5.86 8.49 -15.76
C PHE A 12 -4.72 8.18 -14.78
N ARG A 13 -4.91 7.21 -13.88
CA ARG A 13 -3.90 6.77 -12.93
C ARG A 13 -2.88 5.87 -13.64
N CYS A 14 -1.71 5.73 -13.03
CA CYS A 14 -0.62 4.90 -13.58
C CYS A 14 -0.28 5.27 -15.03
N ASN A 15 -0.31 6.57 -15.35
CA ASN A 15 -0.03 7.08 -16.70
C ASN A 15 -0.92 6.47 -17.80
N GLY A 16 -2.16 6.08 -17.44
CA GLY A 16 -3.11 5.46 -18.37
C GLY A 16 -2.78 4.02 -18.77
N SER A 17 -1.90 3.33 -18.05
CA SER A 17 -1.56 1.93 -18.34
C SER A 17 -2.68 0.99 -17.90
N ASP A 18 -3.62 0.73 -18.83
CA ASP A 18 -4.70 -0.26 -18.61
C ASP A 18 -4.13 -1.67 -18.44
N GLY A 19 -3.03 -1.98 -19.11
CA GLY A 19 -2.34 -3.26 -18.99
C GLY A 19 -1.80 -3.53 -17.59
N TYR A 20 -1.21 -2.52 -16.95
CA TYR A 20 -0.74 -2.62 -15.57
C TYR A 20 -1.90 -2.84 -14.59
N MET A 21 -2.99 -2.09 -14.72
CA MET A 21 -4.14 -2.22 -13.84
C MET A 21 -4.83 -3.58 -14.00
N ALA A 22 -4.98 -4.07 -15.24
CA ALA A 22 -5.55 -5.38 -15.51
C ALA A 22 -4.67 -6.52 -14.96
N TRP A 23 -3.35 -6.40 -15.09
CA TRP A 23 -2.40 -7.34 -14.50
C TRP A 23 -2.47 -7.33 -12.96
N LEU A 24 -2.59 -6.15 -12.34
CA LEU A 24 -2.71 -6.01 -10.89
C LEU A 24 -4.01 -6.65 -10.37
N ASP A 25 -5.14 -6.41 -11.05
CA ASP A 25 -6.42 -7.02 -10.74
C ASP A 25 -6.36 -8.56 -10.75
N ASP A 26 -5.68 -9.13 -11.75
CA ASP A 26 -5.50 -10.59 -11.87
C ASP A 26 -4.56 -11.11 -10.78
N THR A 27 -3.41 -10.46 -10.57
CA THR A 27 -2.41 -10.85 -9.58
C THR A 27 -2.97 -10.83 -8.15
N LEU A 28 -3.75 -9.81 -7.80
CA LEU A 28 -4.39 -9.69 -6.49
C LEU A 28 -5.68 -10.50 -6.37
N ALA A 29 -6.07 -11.23 -7.42
CA ALA A 29 -7.33 -11.97 -7.49
C ALA A 29 -8.55 -11.10 -7.15
N ILE A 30 -8.54 -9.83 -7.59
CA ILE A 30 -9.68 -8.91 -7.51
C ILE A 30 -10.66 -9.25 -8.64
N ARG A 31 -10.11 -9.42 -9.84
CA ARG A 31 -10.85 -9.75 -11.05
C ARG A 31 -9.96 -10.55 -12.00
N SER A 32 -10.46 -11.64 -12.56
CA SER A 32 -9.71 -12.36 -13.60
C SER A 32 -9.65 -11.52 -14.88
N THR A 33 -8.45 -11.39 -15.43
CA THR A 33 -8.19 -10.65 -16.66
C THR A 33 -7.35 -11.46 -17.62
N ALA A 34 -7.26 -11.03 -18.88
CA ALA A 34 -6.37 -11.66 -19.87
C ALA A 34 -4.88 -11.29 -19.65
N ASN A 35 -4.59 -10.32 -18.78
CA ASN A 35 -3.25 -9.80 -18.53
C ASN A 35 -2.58 -10.55 -17.38
N GLN A 36 -2.16 -11.79 -17.61
CA GLN A 36 -1.46 -12.61 -16.61
C GLN A 36 0.02 -12.24 -16.47
N THR A 37 0.58 -11.49 -17.41
CA THR A 37 1.96 -11.02 -17.41
C THR A 37 2.00 -9.51 -17.62
N LEU A 38 2.91 -8.84 -16.91
CA LEU A 38 3.10 -7.40 -17.05
C LEU A 38 4.03 -7.09 -18.24
N ASN A 39 3.62 -6.15 -19.10
CA ASN A 39 4.48 -5.58 -20.10
C ASN A 39 5.40 -4.51 -19.47
N THR A 40 6.63 -4.90 -19.15
CA THR A 40 7.62 -4.03 -18.51
C THR A 40 8.18 -2.94 -19.44
N THR A 41 7.88 -2.98 -20.72
CA THR A 41 8.28 -1.90 -21.66
C THR A 41 7.36 -0.68 -21.55
N GLU A 42 6.12 -0.88 -21.09
CA GLU A 42 5.14 0.20 -20.91
C GLU A 42 5.10 0.73 -19.47
N TYR A 43 5.47 -0.11 -18.51
CA TYR A 43 5.43 0.24 -17.08
C TYR A 43 6.67 -0.30 -16.36
N ASP A 44 7.48 0.58 -15.76
CA ASP A 44 8.68 0.21 -14.99
C ASP A 44 8.25 -0.38 -13.63
N PHE A 45 8.08 -1.70 -13.60
CA PHE A 45 7.76 -2.46 -12.39
C PHE A 45 8.95 -3.32 -11.99
N ARG A 46 9.34 -3.23 -10.72
CA ARG A 46 10.49 -3.97 -10.18
C ARG A 46 10.15 -4.58 -8.84
N VAL A 47 10.66 -5.78 -8.60
CA VAL A 47 10.69 -6.40 -7.29
C VAL A 47 12.13 -6.37 -6.81
N VAL A 48 12.32 -6.02 -5.54
CA VAL A 48 13.64 -5.93 -4.90
C VAL A 48 13.68 -6.83 -3.67
N ASP A 49 14.88 -7.20 -3.24
CA ASP A 49 15.06 -8.22 -2.21
C ASP A 49 14.93 -7.69 -0.77
N SER A 50 14.97 -6.36 -0.60
CA SER A 50 14.88 -5.77 0.74
C SER A 50 14.19 -4.40 0.74
N PRO A 51 13.56 -4.01 1.86
CA PRO A 51 12.98 -2.68 2.01
C PRO A 51 14.05 -1.58 2.04
N THR A 52 15.28 -1.90 2.40
CA THR A 52 16.41 -0.95 2.34
C THR A 52 16.77 -0.65 0.90
N GLU A 53 16.93 -1.66 0.05
CA GLU A 53 17.16 -1.47 -1.39
C GLU A 53 16.04 -0.68 -2.05
N LEU A 54 14.78 -1.01 -1.72
CA LEU A 54 13.61 -0.26 -2.20
C LEU A 54 13.71 1.22 -1.84
N HIS A 55 14.04 1.51 -0.59
CA HIS A 55 14.14 2.88 -0.09
C HIS A 55 15.26 3.66 -0.78
N ASP A 56 16.41 3.02 -0.99
CA ASP A 56 17.56 3.62 -1.69
C ASP A 56 17.22 3.93 -3.16
N LEU A 57 16.50 3.04 -3.84
CA LEU A 57 16.03 3.29 -5.21
C LEU A 57 15.07 4.48 -5.25
N ILE A 58 14.11 4.53 -4.35
CA ILE A 58 13.15 5.63 -4.27
C ILE A 58 13.84 6.95 -3.90
N HIS A 59 14.82 6.92 -3.00
CA HIS A 59 15.61 8.09 -2.64
C HIS A 59 16.36 8.66 -3.88
N LYS A 60 17.01 7.79 -4.66
CA LYS A 60 17.68 8.19 -5.93
C LYS A 60 16.69 8.82 -6.92
N LYS A 61 15.51 8.20 -7.10
CA LYS A 61 14.46 8.74 -7.98
C LYS A 61 13.94 10.09 -7.49
N ASN A 62 13.82 10.26 -6.17
CA ASN A 62 13.34 11.49 -5.55
C ASN A 62 14.27 12.69 -5.76
N GLN A 63 15.57 12.47 -5.93
CA GLN A 63 16.54 13.53 -6.21
C GLN A 63 16.27 14.28 -7.53
N VAL A 64 15.60 13.62 -8.48
CA VAL A 64 15.32 14.20 -9.80
C VAL A 64 14.14 15.17 -9.77
N ALA A 65 13.03 14.79 -9.13
CA ALA A 65 11.78 15.54 -9.23
C ALA A 65 11.00 15.69 -7.91
N ASN A 66 11.53 15.20 -6.77
CA ASN A 66 10.86 15.19 -5.46
C ASN A 66 9.42 14.60 -5.49
N LYS A 67 9.20 13.60 -6.36
CA LYS A 67 7.92 12.92 -6.53
C LYS A 67 8.05 11.39 -6.41
N ALA A 68 8.92 10.94 -5.53
CA ALA A 68 9.10 9.52 -5.26
C ALA A 68 9.02 9.24 -3.76
N ARG A 69 8.18 8.28 -3.35
CA ARG A 69 7.99 7.94 -1.93
C ARG A 69 7.82 6.43 -1.76
N VAL A 70 8.24 5.96 -0.58
CA VAL A 70 7.90 4.63 -0.11
C VAL A 70 6.57 4.70 0.63
N VAL A 71 5.70 3.73 0.38
CA VAL A 71 4.41 3.56 1.08
C VAL A 71 4.28 2.13 1.59
N ALA A 72 3.46 1.93 2.60
CA ALA A 72 3.17 0.60 3.12
C ALA A 72 1.73 0.48 3.61
N GLY A 73 1.21 -0.76 3.61
CA GLY A 73 -0.02 -1.11 4.30
C GLY A 73 0.11 -0.88 5.81
N TYR A 74 -1.00 -0.65 6.50
CA TYR A 74 -0.98 -0.35 7.94
C TYR A 74 -0.83 -1.63 8.78
N CYS A 75 0.35 -2.25 8.67
CA CYS A 75 0.73 -3.47 9.39
C CYS A 75 1.49 -3.19 10.68
N TRP A 76 2.12 -2.04 10.79
CA TRP A 76 2.87 -1.59 11.95
C TRP A 76 2.10 -0.54 12.73
N GLY A 77 2.29 -0.51 14.05
CA GLY A 77 1.71 0.52 14.90
C GLY A 77 2.25 1.92 14.58
N TRP A 78 1.85 2.90 15.38
CA TRP A 78 2.28 4.28 15.21
C TRP A 78 2.76 4.89 16.53
N PRO A 79 3.79 4.30 17.19
CA PRO A 79 4.32 4.81 18.45
C PRO A 79 4.89 6.23 18.34
N SER A 80 5.39 6.64 17.17
CA SER A 80 5.92 8.00 16.96
C SER A 80 4.89 9.11 17.13
N LYS A 81 3.59 8.80 17.18
CA LYS A 81 2.53 9.77 17.54
C LYS A 81 2.66 10.30 18.97
N THR A 82 3.21 9.49 19.86
CA THR A 82 3.36 9.83 21.29
C THR A 82 4.81 9.96 21.70
N ASP A 83 5.70 9.26 21.03
CA ASP A 83 7.15 9.32 21.24
C ASP A 83 7.87 9.70 19.93
N PRO A 84 8.27 10.96 19.76
CA PRO A 84 8.96 11.43 18.55
C PRO A 84 10.29 10.74 18.26
N GLN A 85 10.86 9.96 19.18
CA GLN A 85 12.08 9.20 18.96
C GLN A 85 11.83 7.77 18.49
N ALA A 86 10.59 7.28 18.64
CA ALA A 86 10.24 5.92 18.25
C ALA A 86 10.27 5.73 16.73
N CYS A 87 10.69 4.54 16.28
CA CYS A 87 10.44 4.05 14.94
C CYS A 87 9.11 3.31 14.92
N ASP A 88 8.38 3.44 13.83
CA ASP A 88 7.05 2.85 13.67
C ASP A 88 7.11 1.54 12.91
N ILE A 89 7.89 1.52 11.83
CA ILE A 89 8.10 0.35 10.97
C ILE A 89 9.45 -0.23 11.36
N ASP A 90 9.41 -1.46 11.84
CA ASP A 90 10.61 -2.22 12.20
C ASP A 90 10.54 -3.59 11.52
N ILE A 91 11.53 -3.87 10.67
CA ILE A 91 11.70 -5.13 9.94
C ILE A 91 13.10 -5.65 10.26
N PRO A 92 13.25 -6.35 11.40
CA PRO A 92 14.55 -6.69 11.98
C PRO A 92 15.43 -7.55 11.07
N GLU A 93 14.83 -8.44 10.27
CA GLU A 93 15.54 -9.31 9.34
C GLU A 93 16.34 -8.56 8.26
N TYR A 94 15.98 -7.30 8.00
CA TYR A 94 16.68 -6.39 7.08
C TYR A 94 17.35 -5.21 7.78
N GLY A 95 17.24 -5.12 9.11
CA GLY A 95 17.70 -3.95 9.87
C GLY A 95 17.01 -2.65 9.45
N TYR A 96 15.80 -2.76 8.89
CA TYR A 96 15.06 -1.62 8.34
C TYR A 96 14.16 -1.01 9.40
N GLN A 97 14.44 0.25 9.76
CA GLN A 97 13.66 1.01 10.73
C GLN A 97 13.31 2.38 10.17
N ARG A 98 12.02 2.71 10.11
CA ARG A 98 11.51 3.99 9.59
C ARG A 98 10.31 4.46 10.39
N ARG A 99 9.99 5.74 10.21
CA ARG A 99 8.77 6.35 10.75
C ARG A 99 7.72 6.43 9.68
N TRP A 100 6.47 6.40 10.10
CA TRP A 100 5.37 6.82 9.24
C TRP A 100 5.48 8.31 8.91
N ASN A 101 4.83 8.70 7.83
CA ASN A 101 4.65 10.10 7.48
C ASN A 101 3.95 10.85 8.62
N LEU A 102 4.42 12.05 8.94
CA LEU A 102 3.90 12.82 10.06
C LEU A 102 2.48 13.32 9.73
N SER A 103 1.57 13.14 10.67
CA SER A 103 0.17 13.57 10.51
C SER A 103 0.02 15.09 10.37
N GLN A 104 0.99 15.86 10.88
CA GLN A 104 1.03 17.32 10.76
C GLN A 104 1.34 17.80 9.34
N ASP A 105 2.00 16.98 8.52
CA ASP A 105 2.37 17.35 7.15
C ASP A 105 1.17 17.22 6.19
N GLY A 106 0.19 16.38 6.52
CA GLY A 106 -1.03 16.22 5.74
C GLY A 106 -0.75 16.01 4.25
N SER A 107 -1.42 16.78 3.39
CA SER A 107 -1.22 16.78 1.94
C SER A 107 0.12 17.38 1.51
N LEU A 108 0.82 18.11 2.37
CA LEU A 108 2.12 18.69 2.10
C LEU A 108 3.28 17.70 2.29
N TRP A 109 3.01 16.49 2.76
CA TRP A 109 4.04 15.49 3.01
C TRP A 109 5.00 15.29 1.82
N ILE A 110 4.51 15.28 0.58
CA ILE A 110 5.36 15.10 -0.62
C ILE A 110 6.39 16.23 -0.75
N VAL A 111 6.01 17.46 -0.40
CA VAL A 111 6.88 18.63 -0.58
C VAL A 111 7.71 18.95 0.67
N THR A 112 7.41 18.31 1.80
CA THR A 112 8.15 18.53 3.06
C THR A 112 9.59 18.03 2.92
N PRO A 113 10.61 18.86 3.19
CA PRO A 113 12.00 18.44 3.15
C PRO A 113 12.27 17.24 4.06
N GLY A 114 13.02 16.25 3.54
CA GLY A 114 13.34 15.03 4.28
C GLY A 114 12.23 14.00 4.38
N SER A 115 11.03 14.28 3.87
CA SER A 115 9.90 13.33 3.92
C SER A 115 10.13 12.03 3.12
N VAL A 116 11.12 12.03 2.23
CA VAL A 116 11.54 10.81 1.52
C VAL A 116 12.09 9.74 2.45
N GLU A 117 12.60 10.10 3.63
CA GLU A 117 13.07 9.17 4.66
C GLU A 117 11.94 8.51 5.46
N GLN A 118 10.72 8.97 5.29
CA GLN A 118 9.53 8.44 5.94
C GLN A 118 8.81 7.46 5.00
N VAL A 119 7.99 6.60 5.58
CA VAL A 119 7.09 5.72 4.83
C VAL A 119 5.68 6.28 4.89
N GLY A 120 5.04 6.43 3.75
CA GLY A 120 3.65 6.85 3.67
C GLY A 120 2.71 5.75 4.14
N CYS A 121 1.84 6.06 5.09
CA CYS A 121 0.74 5.17 5.42
C CYS A 121 -0.31 5.23 4.30
N ILE A 122 -0.74 4.08 3.81
CA ILE A 122 -1.71 3.98 2.72
C ILE A 122 -2.98 4.82 2.96
N HIS A 123 -3.42 4.94 4.21
CA HIS A 123 -4.59 5.76 4.56
C HIS A 123 -4.37 7.27 4.40
N THR A 124 -3.12 7.73 4.44
CA THR A 124 -2.77 9.15 4.35
C THR A 124 -2.22 9.55 2.98
N CYS A 125 -1.89 8.56 2.14
CA CYS A 125 -1.30 8.78 0.82
C CYS A 125 -2.33 8.78 -0.31
N GLN A 126 -3.59 8.53 -0.02
CA GLN A 126 -4.66 8.56 -1.01
C GLN A 126 -4.80 9.95 -1.62
N GLY A 127 -4.83 10.01 -2.96
CA GLY A 127 -4.95 11.26 -3.71
C GLY A 127 -3.64 12.00 -3.97
N LEU A 128 -2.50 11.47 -3.51
CA LEU A 128 -1.20 12.02 -3.87
C LEU A 128 -0.76 11.53 -5.27
N GLU A 129 -0.14 12.45 -6.03
CA GLU A 129 0.46 12.14 -7.32
C GLU A 129 1.97 11.95 -7.15
N LEU A 130 2.45 10.77 -7.50
CA LEU A 130 3.85 10.38 -7.43
C LEU A 130 4.31 9.84 -8.79
N ASP A 131 5.55 10.15 -9.18
CA ASP A 131 6.16 9.61 -10.39
C ASP A 131 6.72 8.20 -10.13
N TYR A 132 7.18 7.94 -8.91
CA TYR A 132 7.69 6.64 -8.47
C TYR A 132 7.15 6.28 -7.10
N VAL A 133 6.67 5.07 -6.95
CA VAL A 133 6.16 4.54 -5.68
C VAL A 133 6.88 3.23 -5.36
N GLY A 134 7.52 3.20 -4.20
CA GLY A 134 8.00 1.97 -3.60
C GLY A 134 6.94 1.43 -2.64
N VAL A 135 6.52 0.18 -2.80
CA VAL A 135 5.49 -0.42 -1.95
C VAL A 135 6.09 -1.51 -1.08
N ILE A 136 5.97 -1.37 0.23
CA ILE A 136 6.28 -2.44 1.18
C ILE A 136 4.99 -3.20 1.45
N ILE A 137 4.93 -4.45 0.98
CA ILE A 137 3.84 -5.37 1.28
C ILE A 137 4.12 -5.98 2.66
N GLY A 138 3.19 -5.80 3.58
CA GLY A 138 3.29 -6.31 4.93
C GLY A 138 2.69 -7.71 5.10
N PRO A 139 2.67 -8.23 6.34
CA PRO A 139 2.12 -9.56 6.62
C PRO A 139 0.60 -9.68 6.46
N ASP A 140 -0.08 -8.60 6.09
CA ASP A 140 -1.51 -8.57 5.79
C ASP A 140 -1.86 -9.08 4.38
N LEU A 141 -0.86 -9.27 3.52
CA LEU A 141 -1.02 -9.84 2.19
C LEU A 141 0.06 -10.92 1.99
N VAL A 142 -0.36 -12.16 1.91
CA VAL A 142 0.54 -13.32 1.89
C VAL A 142 0.31 -14.19 0.66
N TYR A 143 1.37 -14.87 0.22
CA TYR A 143 1.28 -15.86 -0.86
C TYR A 143 1.16 -17.25 -0.25
N ARG A 144 0.02 -17.91 -0.46
CA ARG A 144 -0.26 -19.27 0.03
C ARG A 144 -1.01 -20.07 -1.04
N ASN A 145 -0.65 -21.32 -1.20
CA ASN A 145 -1.33 -22.26 -2.11
C ASN A 145 -1.44 -21.76 -3.56
N GLY A 146 -0.41 -21.06 -4.05
CA GLY A 146 -0.40 -20.55 -5.41
C GLY A 146 -1.17 -19.24 -5.62
N GLN A 147 -1.65 -18.60 -4.56
CA GLN A 147 -2.47 -17.39 -4.63
C GLN A 147 -2.06 -16.36 -3.58
N ILE A 148 -2.29 -15.09 -3.91
CA ILE A 148 -2.21 -13.99 -2.95
C ILE A 148 -3.48 -13.98 -2.10
N GLN A 149 -3.31 -14.00 -0.78
CA GLN A 149 -4.42 -14.05 0.18
C GLN A 149 -4.26 -12.95 1.23
N PRO A 150 -5.35 -12.23 1.53
CA PRO A 150 -5.38 -11.32 2.67
C PRO A 150 -5.29 -12.06 4.00
N ASP A 151 -4.48 -11.54 4.90
CA ASP A 151 -4.36 -12.00 6.28
C ASP A 151 -4.57 -10.82 7.23
N ALA A 152 -5.80 -10.64 7.68
CA ALA A 152 -6.16 -9.54 8.57
C ALA A 152 -5.43 -9.56 9.92
N SER A 153 -4.83 -10.69 10.31
CA SER A 153 -4.02 -10.78 11.54
C SER A 153 -2.70 -10.04 11.42
N GLY A 154 -2.22 -9.81 10.18
CA GLY A 154 -1.03 -9.02 9.87
C GLY A 154 -1.21 -7.51 9.99
N ARG A 155 -2.47 -7.02 10.11
CA ARG A 155 -2.75 -5.58 10.27
C ARG A 155 -2.45 -5.10 11.69
N ALA A 156 -2.06 -3.84 11.80
CA ALA A 156 -1.87 -3.19 13.10
C ALA A 156 -3.15 -3.24 13.95
N ARG A 157 -3.02 -3.50 15.24
CA ARG A 157 -4.18 -3.58 16.16
C ARG A 157 -4.99 -2.28 16.24
N SER A 158 -4.35 -1.15 15.92
CA SER A 158 -4.95 0.18 15.89
C SER A 158 -5.66 0.50 14.57
N ASP A 159 -5.61 -0.40 13.59
CA ASP A 159 -6.28 -0.21 12.31
C ASP A 159 -7.81 -0.22 12.47
N LYS A 160 -8.42 0.94 12.21
CA LYS A 160 -9.87 1.09 12.31
C LYS A 160 -10.62 0.45 11.13
N SER A 161 -9.96 0.22 10.00
CA SER A 161 -10.58 -0.38 8.82
C SER A 161 -11.07 -1.81 9.06
N ILE A 162 -10.36 -2.55 9.94
CA ILE A 162 -10.71 -3.92 10.32
C ILE A 162 -11.50 -4.01 11.63
N LYS A 163 -12.06 -2.88 12.10
CA LYS A 163 -12.85 -2.86 13.33
C LYS A 163 -14.07 -3.78 13.22
N GLY A 164 -14.24 -4.65 14.20
CA GLY A 164 -15.36 -5.62 14.22
C GLY A 164 -15.05 -6.95 13.55
N LEU A 165 -14.00 -7.06 12.74
CA LEU A 165 -13.64 -8.29 12.02
C LEU A 165 -13.46 -9.49 12.96
N LYS A 166 -12.78 -9.30 14.12
CA LYS A 166 -12.61 -10.37 15.12
C LYS A 166 -13.92 -10.89 15.69
N SER A 167 -14.90 -10.01 15.88
CA SER A 167 -16.23 -10.39 16.36
C SER A 167 -17.01 -11.09 15.25
N LEU A 168 -16.89 -10.63 14.03
CA LEU A 168 -17.50 -11.25 12.87
C LEU A 168 -16.90 -12.65 12.61
N MET A 169 -15.58 -12.82 12.75
CA MET A 169 -14.90 -14.12 12.60
C MET A 169 -15.46 -15.20 13.53
N LYS A 170 -15.89 -14.82 14.74
CA LYS A 170 -16.51 -15.75 15.70
C LYS A 170 -17.94 -16.12 15.35
N LYS A 171 -18.68 -15.25 14.66
CA LYS A 171 -20.10 -15.43 14.32
C LYS A 171 -20.29 -16.03 12.95
N ASP A 172 -19.53 -15.54 11.99
CA ASP A 172 -19.60 -15.92 10.58
C ASP A 172 -18.20 -15.79 9.95
N PRO A 173 -17.41 -16.88 9.96
CA PRO A 173 -16.07 -16.87 9.41
C PRO A 173 -16.01 -16.55 7.91
N VAL A 174 -17.05 -16.93 7.14
CA VAL A 174 -17.11 -16.69 5.70
C VAL A 174 -17.28 -15.20 5.43
N ALA A 175 -18.27 -14.57 6.04
CA ALA A 175 -18.48 -13.13 5.92
C ALA A 175 -17.27 -12.31 6.44
N ALA A 176 -16.57 -12.80 7.45
CA ALA A 176 -15.36 -12.17 7.95
C ALA A 176 -14.22 -12.23 6.93
N GLN A 177 -14.06 -13.36 6.23
CA GLN A 177 -13.04 -13.48 5.18
C GLN A 177 -13.38 -12.59 3.99
N GLU A 178 -14.62 -12.56 3.53
CA GLU A 178 -15.08 -11.65 2.47
C GLU A 178 -14.84 -10.17 2.83
N MET A 179 -15.10 -9.81 4.09
CA MET A 179 -14.82 -8.46 4.59
C MET A 179 -13.32 -8.15 4.59
N ALA A 180 -12.47 -9.09 5.03
CA ALA A 180 -11.02 -8.93 5.03
C ALA A 180 -10.49 -8.78 3.60
N ASP A 181 -10.93 -9.62 2.67
CA ASP A 181 -10.56 -9.59 1.27
C ASP A 181 -10.88 -8.22 0.65
N ARG A 182 -12.12 -7.77 0.84
CA ARG A 182 -12.55 -6.47 0.32
C ARG A 182 -11.75 -5.30 0.87
N ILE A 183 -11.38 -5.34 2.15
CA ILE A 183 -10.63 -4.25 2.77
C ILE A 183 -9.16 -4.28 2.31
N ILE A 184 -8.50 -5.42 2.42
CA ILE A 184 -7.04 -5.51 2.23
C ILE A 184 -6.65 -5.40 0.76
N LYS A 185 -7.41 -6.02 -0.15
CA LYS A 185 -7.13 -5.96 -1.59
C LYS A 185 -7.41 -4.60 -2.23
N ASN A 186 -8.22 -3.75 -1.59
CA ASN A 186 -8.54 -2.42 -2.11
C ASN A 186 -7.78 -1.28 -1.41
N LEU A 187 -6.91 -1.58 -0.47
CA LEU A 187 -6.01 -0.64 0.17
C LEU A 187 -4.63 -0.67 -0.46
#